data_d89dc27a55957f10a8ca4d181f6c1672
#
_entry.id   d89dc27a55957f10a8ca4d181f6c1672
#
_cell.length_a   1.000
_cell.length_b   1.000
_cell.length_c   1.000
_cell.angle_alpha   90.00
_cell.angle_beta   90.00
_cell.angle_gamma   90.00
#
_symmetry.space_group_name_H-M   'P 1'
#
loop_
_entity.id
_entity.type
_entity.pdbx_description
1 polymer ?
#
loop_
_entity_poly.entity_id
_entity_poly.type
_entity_poly.pdbx_seq_one_letter_code
_entity_poly.pdbx_strand_id
1 'polypeptide(L)'
;MSALSIVITVVVIVLIFMLLRYIFSDPYTLQNIQSGQTTSTISASSLATNGSNTPSSNFAYSVWFYVNDWNYRYGEPKVIFGRMGASSGSNQGSVPGVSGLDPCPAVVLGAIENNISVSLGCYPGADQEPTTPGGNTVVHTCTVANVPIQRWVNLVLSVYGRTMDLYIDGKLVRTCLLPGVASVNNNADIYVTPSGGFDG
;
A
#
# COMPACT_ATOMS: atom_id res chain seq x y z
N MET A 1 -13.68 -31.36 43.24
CA MET A 1 -14.37 -30.89 42.03
C MET A 1 -14.80 -32.10 41.23
N SER A 2 -16.04 -32.16 40.74
CA SER A 2 -16.49 -33.26 39.92
C SER A 2 -15.84 -33.16 38.52
N ALA A 3 -15.60 -34.31 37.86
CA ALA A 3 -15.05 -34.30 36.50
C ALA A 3 -15.86 -33.40 35.54
N LEU A 4 -17.18 -33.35 35.73
CA LEU A 4 -18.08 -32.50 34.98
C LEU A 4 -17.75 -30.99 35.17
N SER A 5 -17.43 -30.57 36.40
CA SER A 5 -17.08 -29.17 36.70
C SER A 5 -15.79 -28.77 35.98
N ILE A 6 -14.80 -29.66 35.92
CA ILE A 6 -13.53 -29.40 35.21
C ILE A 6 -13.79 -29.26 33.70
N VAL A 7 -14.58 -30.15 33.13
CA VAL A 7 -14.91 -30.09 31.67
C VAL A 7 -15.63 -28.76 31.33
N ILE A 8 -16.62 -28.35 32.13
CA ILE A 8 -17.34 -27.11 31.91
C ILE A 8 -16.38 -25.90 31.99
N THR A 9 -15.48 -25.88 32.96
CA THR A 9 -14.50 -24.80 33.11
C THR A 9 -13.58 -24.69 31.90
N VAL A 10 -13.09 -25.84 31.39
CA VAL A 10 -12.23 -25.86 30.18
C VAL A 10 -13.00 -25.33 28.96
N VAL A 11 -14.24 -25.79 28.76
CA VAL A 11 -15.09 -25.32 27.64
C VAL A 11 -15.30 -23.81 27.71
N VAL A 12 -15.60 -23.26 28.89
CA VAL A 12 -15.80 -21.81 29.08
C VAL A 12 -14.51 -21.04 28.75
N ILE A 13 -13.34 -21.53 29.21
CA ILE A 13 -12.05 -20.89 28.89
C ILE A 13 -11.79 -20.87 27.38
N VAL A 14 -12.04 -21.99 26.70
CA VAL A 14 -11.86 -22.08 25.24
C VAL A 14 -12.80 -21.12 24.51
N LEU A 15 -14.08 -21.03 24.94
CA LEU A 15 -15.04 -20.09 24.34
C LEU A 15 -14.62 -18.63 24.56
N ILE A 16 -14.14 -18.28 25.76
CA ILE A 16 -13.62 -16.94 26.04
C ILE A 16 -12.43 -16.64 25.15
N PHE A 17 -11.50 -17.59 25.01
CA PHE A 17 -10.33 -17.41 24.14
C PHE A 17 -10.73 -17.22 22.66
N MET A 18 -11.67 -18.00 22.14
CA MET A 18 -12.19 -17.84 20.80
C MET A 18 -12.89 -16.49 20.62
N LEU A 19 -13.68 -16.07 21.60
CA LEU A 19 -14.36 -14.77 21.58
C LEU A 19 -13.36 -13.61 21.58
N LEU A 20 -12.35 -13.67 22.43
CA LEU A 20 -11.28 -12.66 22.48
C LEU A 20 -10.53 -12.60 21.15
N ARG A 21 -10.18 -13.74 20.58
CA ARG A 21 -9.51 -13.81 19.26
C ARG A 21 -10.38 -13.20 18.16
N TYR A 22 -11.70 -13.42 18.21
CA TYR A 22 -12.63 -12.83 17.24
C TYR A 22 -12.76 -11.31 17.40
N ILE A 23 -12.86 -10.80 18.65
CA ILE A 23 -12.98 -9.37 18.93
C ILE A 23 -11.67 -8.62 18.58
N PHE A 24 -10.50 -9.23 18.85
CA PHE A 24 -9.20 -8.62 18.60
C PHE A 24 -8.62 -8.97 17.22
N SER A 25 -9.35 -9.73 16.38
CA SER A 25 -8.92 -9.93 15.00
C SER A 25 -9.15 -8.65 14.21
N ASP A 26 -8.10 -8.16 13.54
CA ASP A 26 -8.21 -7.03 12.63
C ASP A 26 -8.33 -7.57 11.19
N PRO A 27 -9.54 -7.50 10.60
CA PRO A 27 -9.76 -8.03 9.25
C PRO A 27 -9.11 -7.15 8.16
N TYR A 28 -8.60 -5.97 8.51
CA TYR A 28 -7.98 -5.03 7.57
C TYR A 28 -6.46 -5.12 7.53
N THR A 29 -5.85 -5.88 8.42
CA THR A 29 -4.40 -6.14 8.39
C THR A 29 -4.07 -7.08 7.23
N LEU A 30 -3.42 -6.55 6.20
CA LEU A 30 -3.04 -7.29 5.00
C LEU A 30 -1.67 -7.94 5.14
N GLN A 31 -0.76 -7.33 5.90
CA GLN A 31 0.62 -7.78 6.06
C GLN A 31 1.08 -7.56 7.51
N ASN A 32 1.70 -8.59 8.09
CA ASN A 32 2.39 -8.46 9.36
C ASN A 32 3.78 -7.82 9.18
N ILE A 33 4.43 -7.49 10.31
CA ILE A 33 5.79 -6.95 10.30
C ILE A 33 6.73 -7.93 9.60
N GLN A 34 7.48 -7.42 8.64
CA GLN A 34 8.53 -8.14 7.93
C GLN A 34 9.70 -7.22 7.62
N SER A 35 10.86 -7.80 7.30
CA SER A 35 12.00 -7.02 6.84
C SER A 35 11.71 -6.34 5.51
N GLY A 36 12.07 -5.06 5.39
CA GLY A 36 11.98 -4.30 4.15
C GLY A 36 12.87 -4.82 3.01
N GLN A 37 13.79 -5.72 3.30
CA GLN A 37 14.62 -6.42 2.31
C GLN A 37 13.92 -7.67 1.73
N THR A 38 12.78 -8.08 2.32
CA THR A 38 12.06 -9.29 1.92
C THR A 38 10.82 -8.91 1.10
N THR A 39 10.78 -9.37 -0.13
CA THR A 39 9.60 -9.17 -1.00
C THR A 39 8.43 -10.04 -0.56
N SER A 40 7.24 -9.47 -0.52
CA SER A 40 6.00 -10.24 -0.39
C SER A 40 4.93 -9.75 -1.35
N THR A 41 3.94 -10.61 -1.57
CA THR A 41 2.81 -10.32 -2.46
C THR A 41 1.50 -10.54 -1.72
N ILE A 42 0.60 -9.57 -1.78
CA ILE A 42 -0.74 -9.66 -1.25
C ILE A 42 -1.68 -9.82 -2.42
N SER A 43 -2.42 -10.93 -2.44
CA SER A 43 -3.35 -11.23 -3.54
C SER A 43 -4.46 -10.20 -3.63
N ALA A 44 -4.83 -9.82 -4.84
CA ALA A 44 -5.98 -8.95 -5.11
C ALA A 44 -7.28 -9.48 -4.48
N SER A 45 -7.42 -10.79 -4.36
CA SER A 45 -8.58 -11.44 -3.73
C SER A 45 -8.70 -11.18 -2.22
N SER A 46 -7.60 -10.79 -1.57
CA SER A 46 -7.58 -10.45 -0.13
C SER A 46 -7.96 -9.00 0.14
N LEU A 47 -8.07 -8.18 -0.90
CA LEU A 47 -8.39 -6.77 -0.76
C LEU A 47 -9.89 -6.58 -0.58
N ALA A 48 -10.27 -5.61 0.26
CA ALA A 48 -11.68 -5.29 0.47
C ALA A 48 -12.35 -4.86 -0.84
N THR A 49 -13.48 -5.49 -1.16
CA THR A 49 -14.36 -5.08 -2.24
C THR A 49 -15.64 -4.52 -1.63
N ASN A 50 -16.20 -3.45 -2.21
CA ASN A 50 -17.58 -3.13 -1.91
C ASN A 50 -18.44 -4.30 -2.42
N GLY A 51 -19.44 -4.74 -1.67
CA GLY A 51 -20.19 -5.98 -1.87
C GLY A 51 -20.80 -6.25 -3.26
N SER A 52 -20.50 -5.40 -4.25
CA SER A 52 -20.90 -5.52 -5.66
C SER A 52 -19.77 -5.96 -6.58
N ASN A 53 -18.59 -6.32 -6.06
CA ASN A 53 -17.38 -6.57 -6.84
C ASN A 53 -16.99 -5.42 -7.79
N THR A 54 -17.54 -4.23 -7.59
CA THR A 54 -17.25 -3.06 -8.39
C THR A 54 -16.03 -2.36 -7.80
N PRO A 55 -15.02 -2.01 -8.61
CA PRO A 55 -13.88 -1.26 -8.11
C PRO A 55 -14.35 0.06 -7.52
N SER A 56 -13.95 0.34 -6.30
CA SER A 56 -14.11 1.67 -5.75
C SER A 56 -12.86 2.48 -6.11
N SER A 57 -13.07 3.62 -6.76
CA SER A 57 -11.99 4.60 -6.95
C SER A 57 -11.66 5.36 -5.65
N ASN A 58 -12.46 5.13 -4.60
CA ASN A 58 -12.22 5.67 -3.28
C ASN A 58 -11.66 4.56 -2.39
N PHE A 59 -10.46 4.76 -1.87
CA PHE A 59 -9.78 3.78 -1.02
C PHE A 59 -8.79 4.46 -0.09
N ALA A 60 -8.38 3.74 0.93
CA ALA A 60 -7.28 4.16 1.80
C ALA A 60 -6.34 2.98 2.05
N TYR A 61 -5.05 3.29 2.14
CA TYR A 61 -4.01 2.37 2.59
C TYR A 61 -3.29 2.98 3.78
N SER A 62 -3.00 2.15 4.77
CA SER A 62 -2.16 2.50 5.91
C SER A 62 -0.98 1.53 5.96
N VAL A 63 0.22 2.07 6.08
CA VAL A 63 1.44 1.29 6.21
C VAL A 63 2.31 1.87 7.32
N TRP A 64 2.81 0.97 8.19
CA TRP A 64 3.88 1.29 9.11
C TRP A 64 5.20 0.82 8.51
N PHE A 65 6.19 1.67 8.53
CA PHE A 65 7.53 1.32 8.07
C PHE A 65 8.58 1.95 8.95
N TYR A 66 9.76 1.31 8.98
CA TYR A 66 10.94 1.76 9.70
C TYR A 66 12.12 1.70 8.73
N VAL A 67 12.85 2.78 8.58
CA VAL A 67 14.08 2.82 7.78
C VAL A 67 15.25 2.79 8.74
N ASN A 68 15.99 1.67 8.76
CA ASN A 68 17.13 1.46 9.65
C ASN A 68 18.39 2.12 9.08
N ASP A 69 18.76 1.78 7.85
CA ASP A 69 19.91 2.35 7.15
C ASP A 69 19.49 2.95 5.81
N TRP A 70 19.65 4.27 5.70
CA TRP A 70 19.39 4.99 4.47
C TRP A 70 20.42 4.68 3.37
N ASN A 71 21.65 4.27 3.74
CA ASN A 71 22.71 3.98 2.78
C ASN A 71 22.48 2.66 2.03
N TYR A 72 21.61 1.80 2.56
CA TYR A 72 21.21 0.60 1.83
C TYR A 72 20.60 0.99 0.49
N ARG A 73 21.22 0.53 -0.61
CA ARG A 73 20.83 0.87 -1.99
C ARG A 73 20.74 2.39 -2.23
N TYR A 74 21.71 3.14 -1.71
CA TYR A 74 21.81 4.58 -1.95
C TYR A 74 21.89 4.88 -3.45
N GLY A 75 21.17 5.89 -3.91
CA GLY A 75 21.05 6.22 -5.32
C GLY A 75 19.99 5.43 -6.10
N GLU A 76 19.34 4.44 -5.46
CA GLU A 76 18.25 3.69 -6.06
C GLU A 76 16.91 3.98 -5.37
N PRO A 77 15.81 4.17 -6.14
CA PRO A 77 14.49 4.31 -5.55
C PRO A 77 14.06 3.01 -4.86
N LYS A 78 13.47 3.12 -3.69
CA LYS A 78 13.11 2.00 -2.81
C LYS A 78 11.60 1.91 -2.71
N VAL A 79 11.00 0.91 -3.34
CA VAL A 79 9.55 0.73 -3.31
C VAL A 79 9.11 0.18 -1.96
N ILE A 80 8.21 0.88 -1.26
CA ILE A 80 7.57 0.39 -0.05
C ILE A 80 6.50 -0.62 -0.44
N PHE A 81 5.54 -0.21 -1.26
CA PHE A 81 4.57 -1.10 -1.88
C PHE A 81 4.01 -0.50 -3.17
N GLY A 82 3.47 -1.36 -4.01
CA GLY A 82 2.79 -0.93 -5.22
C GLY A 82 1.71 -1.91 -5.64
N ARG A 83 0.58 -1.39 -6.06
CA ARG A 83 -0.48 -2.12 -6.72
C ARG A 83 -0.48 -1.72 -8.19
N MET A 84 -0.09 -2.64 -9.07
CA MET A 84 0.14 -2.34 -10.48
C MET A 84 -0.55 -3.37 -11.35
N GLY A 85 -1.02 -2.95 -12.52
CA GLY A 85 -1.49 -3.88 -13.54
C GLY A 85 -0.37 -4.86 -13.93
N ALA A 86 -0.77 -6.00 -14.49
CA ALA A 86 0.18 -7.02 -14.91
C ALA A 86 1.24 -6.39 -15.83
N SER A 87 2.50 -6.51 -15.42
CA SER A 87 3.64 -6.13 -16.23
C SER A 87 3.70 -7.05 -17.44
N SER A 88 3.31 -6.59 -18.60
CA SER A 88 3.57 -7.30 -19.85
C SER A 88 4.94 -6.88 -20.39
N GLY A 89 5.99 -7.58 -19.96
CA GLY A 89 7.32 -7.41 -20.54
C GLY A 89 8.18 -6.29 -19.93
N SER A 90 9.26 -5.95 -20.61
CA SER A 90 10.32 -5.03 -20.20
C SER A 90 9.97 -3.54 -20.21
N ASN A 91 8.71 -3.18 -20.20
CA ASN A 91 8.29 -1.79 -20.18
C ASN A 91 8.55 -1.19 -18.77
N GLN A 92 9.53 -0.32 -18.69
CA GLN A 92 9.72 0.52 -17.52
C GLN A 92 8.49 1.41 -17.36
N GLY A 93 7.83 1.29 -16.20
CA GLY A 93 6.75 2.19 -15.85
C GLY A 93 7.24 3.63 -15.71
N SER A 94 6.34 4.59 -15.73
CA SER A 94 6.64 6.02 -15.55
C SER A 94 7.12 6.37 -14.14
N VAL A 95 7.07 5.41 -13.20
CA VAL A 95 7.45 5.62 -11.80
C VAL A 95 8.81 4.97 -11.53
N PRO A 96 9.82 5.75 -11.10
CA PRO A 96 11.15 5.21 -10.79
C PRO A 96 11.09 4.06 -9.77
N GLY A 97 11.80 2.97 -10.07
CA GLY A 97 11.85 1.77 -9.21
C GLY A 97 10.62 0.86 -9.30
N VAL A 98 9.61 1.22 -10.07
CA VAL A 98 8.39 0.45 -10.25
C VAL A 98 8.35 -0.13 -11.67
N SER A 99 8.32 -1.44 -11.77
CA SER A 99 8.07 -2.15 -13.03
C SER A 99 6.57 -2.41 -13.16
N GLY A 100 5.95 -1.88 -14.18
CA GLY A 100 4.52 -2.03 -14.44
C GLY A 100 3.89 -0.73 -14.94
N LEU A 101 2.75 -0.91 -15.59
CA LEU A 101 1.94 0.19 -16.11
C LEU A 101 0.79 0.48 -15.14
N ASP A 102 0.32 1.73 -15.13
CA ASP A 102 -0.90 2.12 -14.43
C ASP A 102 -0.87 1.84 -12.91
N PRO A 103 0.08 2.41 -12.14
CA PRO A 103 0.16 2.22 -10.70
C PRO A 103 -1.10 2.76 -10.00
N CYS A 104 -1.61 2.01 -9.00
CA CYS A 104 -2.78 2.46 -8.25
C CYS A 104 -2.86 1.84 -6.83
N PRO A 105 -2.08 2.36 -5.86
CA PRO A 105 -0.97 3.30 -5.95
C PRO A 105 0.40 2.61 -6.11
N ALA A 106 1.46 3.42 -6.30
CA ALA A 106 2.83 3.04 -6.02
C ALA A 106 3.44 4.02 -5.01
N VAL A 107 4.05 3.50 -3.96
CA VAL A 107 4.67 4.28 -2.87
C VAL A 107 6.16 3.98 -2.84
N VAL A 108 6.96 5.00 -3.07
CA VAL A 108 8.41 4.87 -3.30
C VAL A 108 9.16 5.87 -2.42
N LEU A 109 10.16 5.37 -1.68
CA LEU A 109 11.17 6.20 -1.03
C LEU A 109 12.16 6.72 -2.06
N GLY A 110 12.58 7.96 -1.90
CA GLY A 110 13.55 8.60 -2.78
C GLY A 110 14.88 7.88 -2.85
N ALA A 111 15.59 8.08 -3.94
CA ALA A 111 16.90 7.46 -4.17
C ALA A 111 18.01 8.10 -3.30
N ILE A 112 17.93 9.43 -3.13
CA ILE A 112 18.97 10.24 -2.49
C ILE A 112 18.40 10.99 -1.27
N GLU A 113 17.20 11.55 -1.42
CA GLU A 113 16.55 12.34 -0.38
C GLU A 113 15.54 11.52 0.39
N ASN A 114 15.34 11.81 1.68
CA ASN A 114 14.35 11.19 2.54
C ASN A 114 12.92 11.69 2.23
N ASN A 115 12.51 11.54 1.00
CA ASN A 115 11.17 11.84 0.52
C ASN A 115 10.38 10.57 0.20
N ILE A 116 9.06 10.69 0.21
CA ILE A 116 8.14 9.65 -0.29
C ILE A 116 7.38 10.22 -1.47
N SER A 117 7.37 9.47 -2.56
CA SER A 117 6.55 9.74 -3.73
C SER A 117 5.41 8.71 -3.80
N VAL A 118 4.20 9.21 -3.90
CA VAL A 118 3.00 8.39 -4.12
C VAL A 118 2.49 8.67 -5.52
N SER A 119 2.52 7.67 -6.37
CA SER A 119 2.08 7.75 -7.76
C SER A 119 0.78 7.00 -7.95
N LEU A 120 -0.14 7.61 -8.68
CA LEU A 120 -1.48 7.10 -8.91
C LEU A 120 -1.89 7.31 -10.36
N GLY A 121 -2.26 6.23 -11.04
CA GLY A 121 -2.88 6.27 -12.36
C GLY A 121 -4.31 6.76 -12.29
N CYS A 122 -4.65 7.73 -13.12
CA CYS A 122 -5.99 8.30 -13.23
C CYS A 122 -6.53 8.09 -14.64
N TYR A 123 -7.83 7.97 -14.77
CA TYR A 123 -8.47 7.96 -16.09
C TYR A 123 -8.16 9.26 -16.82
N PRO A 124 -7.66 9.19 -18.07
CA PRO A 124 -7.37 10.38 -18.87
C PRO A 124 -8.67 11.13 -19.21
N GLY A 125 -8.58 12.45 -19.26
CA GLY A 125 -9.62 13.29 -19.88
C GLY A 125 -9.61 13.15 -21.39
N ALA A 126 -10.57 13.78 -22.06
CA ALA A 126 -10.74 13.66 -23.53
C ALA A 126 -9.50 14.10 -24.33
N ASP A 127 -8.71 15.04 -23.79
CA ASP A 127 -7.55 15.61 -24.46
C ASP A 127 -6.22 15.21 -23.76
N GLN A 128 -6.21 14.12 -23.00
CA GLN A 128 -5.03 13.65 -22.27
C GLN A 128 -4.57 12.30 -22.81
N GLU A 129 -3.29 12.21 -23.11
CA GLU A 129 -2.65 10.95 -23.48
C GLU A 129 -2.12 10.23 -22.24
N PRO A 130 -2.12 8.88 -22.22
CA PRO A 130 -1.50 8.11 -21.16
C PRO A 130 -0.03 8.50 -20.94
N THR A 131 0.38 8.55 -19.67
CA THR A 131 1.77 8.94 -19.31
C THR A 131 2.80 7.94 -19.78
N THR A 132 2.43 6.65 -19.79
CA THR A 132 3.33 5.56 -20.20
C THR A 132 2.86 4.97 -21.51
N PRO A 133 3.73 4.80 -22.51
CA PRO A 133 3.37 4.12 -23.75
C PRO A 133 2.83 2.71 -23.48
N GLY A 134 1.64 2.41 -23.99
CA GLY A 134 0.92 1.17 -23.75
C GLY A 134 0.17 1.09 -22.42
N GLY A 135 0.21 2.13 -21.62
CA GLY A 135 -0.65 2.30 -20.44
C GLY A 135 -2.01 2.90 -20.81
N ASN A 136 -2.90 2.92 -19.84
CA ASN A 136 -4.27 3.44 -19.99
C ASN A 136 -4.54 4.63 -19.06
N THR A 137 -3.53 5.12 -18.33
CA THR A 137 -3.71 6.14 -17.32
C THR A 137 -2.76 7.33 -17.47
N VAL A 138 -3.22 8.46 -16.98
CA VAL A 138 -2.35 9.61 -16.67
C VAL A 138 -1.85 9.44 -15.25
N VAL A 139 -0.54 9.24 -15.09
CA VAL A 139 0.07 9.03 -13.78
C VAL A 139 0.33 10.37 -13.11
N HIS A 140 -0.24 10.56 -11.93
CA HIS A 140 0.00 11.72 -11.08
C HIS A 140 0.86 11.32 -9.89
N THR A 141 1.91 12.10 -9.61
CA THR A 141 2.83 11.85 -8.49
C THR A 141 2.74 12.97 -7.46
N CYS A 142 2.54 12.57 -6.22
CA CYS A 142 2.49 13.45 -5.06
C CYS A 142 3.67 13.14 -4.15
N THR A 143 4.50 14.12 -3.82
CA THR A 143 5.73 13.91 -3.05
C THR A 143 5.65 14.62 -1.70
N VAL A 144 6.08 13.92 -0.64
CA VAL A 144 6.26 14.43 0.71
C VAL A 144 7.75 14.40 1.04
N ALA A 145 8.31 15.55 1.37
CA ALA A 145 9.71 15.69 1.75
C ALA A 145 9.92 15.49 3.26
N ASN A 146 11.17 15.25 3.64
CA ASN A 146 11.62 15.15 5.04
C ASN A 146 10.86 14.09 5.86
N VAL A 147 10.69 12.90 5.29
CA VAL A 147 10.10 11.78 6.01
C VAL A 147 11.05 11.33 7.11
N PRO A 148 10.57 11.12 8.36
CA PRO A 148 11.43 10.66 9.44
C PRO A 148 12.06 9.31 9.12
N ILE A 149 13.33 9.14 9.47
CA ILE A 149 14.09 7.89 9.38
C ILE A 149 14.51 7.44 10.78
N GLN A 150 14.92 6.17 10.93
CA GLN A 150 15.35 5.55 12.20
C GLN A 150 14.28 5.62 13.30
N ARG A 151 13.03 5.62 12.89
CA ARG A 151 11.85 5.51 13.78
C ARG A 151 10.69 4.90 13.00
N TRP A 152 9.73 4.36 13.70
CA TRP A 152 8.48 3.93 13.09
C TRP A 152 7.70 5.13 12.58
N VAL A 153 7.25 5.03 11.35
CA VAL A 153 6.46 6.05 10.65
C VAL A 153 5.20 5.40 10.14
N ASN A 154 4.07 6.01 10.40
CA ASN A 154 2.80 5.63 9.79
C ASN A 154 2.52 6.54 8.60
N LEU A 155 2.42 5.96 7.42
CA LEU A 155 1.90 6.62 6.23
C LEU A 155 0.48 6.16 6.00
N VAL A 156 -0.45 7.11 5.93
CA VAL A 156 -1.80 6.86 5.42
C VAL A 156 -1.98 7.65 4.13
N LEU A 157 -2.43 6.94 3.12
CA LEU A 157 -2.83 7.52 1.85
C LEU A 157 -4.34 7.31 1.71
N SER A 158 -5.08 8.37 1.46
CA SER A 158 -6.53 8.36 1.27
C SER A 158 -6.87 8.98 -0.07
N VAL A 159 -7.62 8.26 -0.89
CA VAL A 159 -8.11 8.73 -2.19
C VAL A 159 -9.62 8.83 -2.15
N TYR A 160 -10.13 10.02 -2.41
CA TYR A 160 -11.57 10.28 -2.48
C TYR A 160 -11.89 11.19 -3.67
N GLY A 161 -12.64 10.68 -4.63
CA GLY A 161 -12.95 11.38 -5.86
C GLY A 161 -11.67 11.74 -6.64
N ARG A 162 -11.37 13.04 -6.74
CA ARG A 162 -10.17 13.58 -7.39
C ARG A 162 -9.15 14.16 -6.41
N THR A 163 -9.22 13.75 -5.15
CA THR A 163 -8.30 14.24 -4.11
C THR A 163 -7.52 13.06 -3.52
N MET A 164 -6.22 13.24 -3.39
CA MET A 164 -5.34 12.31 -2.69
C MET A 164 -4.71 13.03 -1.50
N ASP A 165 -5.01 12.54 -0.29
CA ASP A 165 -4.50 13.06 0.96
C ASP A 165 -3.45 12.11 1.53
N LEU A 166 -2.31 12.67 1.93
CA LEU A 166 -1.21 11.96 2.55
C LEU A 166 -1.04 12.42 3.99
N TYR A 167 -1.01 11.44 4.90
CA TYR A 167 -0.83 11.65 6.32
C TYR A 167 0.44 10.95 6.78
N ILE A 168 1.25 11.63 7.58
CA ILE A 168 2.38 11.05 8.31
C ILE A 168 2.09 11.15 9.80
N ASP A 169 2.16 10.02 10.49
CA ASP A 169 1.88 9.92 11.94
C ASP A 169 0.55 10.60 12.35
N GLY A 170 -0.49 10.41 11.54
CA GLY A 170 -1.83 10.95 11.75
C GLY A 170 -2.00 12.43 11.40
N LYS A 171 -0.96 13.12 10.89
CA LYS A 171 -1.04 14.51 10.45
C LYS A 171 -1.14 14.59 8.94
N LEU A 172 -2.10 15.38 8.43
CA LEU A 172 -2.19 15.69 7.01
C LEU A 172 -0.95 16.52 6.60
N VAL A 173 -0.12 15.94 5.74
CA VAL A 173 1.12 16.58 5.26
C VAL A 173 1.01 17.09 3.83
N ARG A 174 0.14 16.49 3.03
CA ARG A 174 -0.07 16.88 1.64
C ARG A 174 -1.45 16.50 1.15
N THR A 175 -2.06 17.40 0.39
CA THR A 175 -3.24 17.15 -0.44
C THR A 175 -2.88 17.41 -1.89
N CYS A 176 -3.16 16.46 -2.77
CA CYS A 176 -2.93 16.58 -4.19
C CYS A 176 -4.24 16.43 -4.97
N LEU A 177 -4.47 17.33 -5.92
CA LEU A 177 -5.60 17.24 -6.84
C LEU A 177 -5.20 16.37 -8.03
N LEU A 178 -5.95 15.31 -8.25
CA LEU A 178 -5.72 14.36 -9.33
C LEU A 178 -6.28 14.89 -10.67
N PRO A 179 -5.64 14.59 -11.80
CA PRO A 179 -6.11 14.99 -13.13
C PRO A 179 -7.45 14.33 -13.50
N GLY A 180 -7.72 13.15 -12.95
CA GLY A 180 -8.93 12.37 -13.16
C GLY A 180 -9.27 11.52 -11.94
N VAL A 181 -10.28 10.69 -12.07
CA VAL A 181 -10.63 9.69 -11.05
C VAL A 181 -9.59 8.57 -11.08
N ALA A 182 -9.24 8.03 -9.91
CA ALA A 182 -8.28 6.94 -9.79
C ALA A 182 -8.72 5.71 -10.57
N SER A 183 -7.80 5.16 -11.36
CA SER A 183 -8.01 3.93 -12.14
C SER A 183 -7.53 2.73 -11.34
N VAL A 184 -8.46 2.04 -10.69
CA VAL A 184 -8.14 0.86 -9.87
C VAL A 184 -8.22 -0.41 -10.70
N ASN A 185 -7.13 -1.19 -10.73
CA ASN A 185 -7.13 -2.51 -11.31
C ASN A 185 -7.46 -3.56 -10.23
N ASN A 186 -8.66 -4.12 -10.28
CA ASN A 186 -9.12 -5.10 -9.29
C ASN A 186 -8.35 -6.41 -9.29
N ASN A 187 -7.75 -6.77 -10.40
CA ASN A 187 -7.00 -8.01 -10.55
C ASN A 187 -5.51 -7.84 -10.23
N ALA A 188 -5.09 -6.62 -9.87
CA ALA A 188 -3.70 -6.35 -9.55
C ALA A 188 -3.42 -6.68 -8.09
N ASP A 189 -2.41 -7.50 -7.86
CA ASP A 189 -1.86 -7.78 -6.55
C ASP A 189 -1.08 -6.58 -6.00
N ILE A 190 -0.91 -6.53 -4.69
CA ILE A 190 0.00 -5.58 -4.04
C ILE A 190 1.34 -6.27 -3.85
N TYR A 191 2.39 -5.67 -4.37
CA TYR A 191 3.77 -6.06 -4.15
C TYR A 191 4.36 -5.19 -3.05
N VAL A 192 4.81 -5.81 -1.97
CA VAL A 192 5.46 -5.14 -0.84
C VAL A 192 6.97 -5.31 -0.98
N THR A 193 7.71 -4.23 -0.87
CA THR A 193 9.17 -4.17 -1.00
C THR A 193 9.72 -5.00 -2.18
N PRO A 194 9.18 -4.83 -3.40
CA PRO A 194 9.67 -5.58 -4.55
C PRO A 194 11.16 -5.31 -4.73
N SER A 195 11.91 -6.37 -5.06
CA SER A 195 13.37 -6.33 -5.23
C SER A 195 14.15 -5.92 -3.97
N GLY A 196 13.61 -6.19 -2.78
CA GLY A 196 14.28 -5.86 -1.52
C GLY A 196 14.37 -4.36 -1.26
N GLY A 197 13.23 -3.68 -1.19
CA GLY A 197 13.07 -2.23 -1.21
C GLY A 197 14.04 -1.43 -0.35
N PHE A 198 14.15 -1.68 0.99
CA PHE A 198 14.98 -0.89 1.90
C PHE A 198 15.43 -1.72 3.12
N ASP A 199 16.40 -1.19 3.89
CA ASP A 199 16.81 -1.77 5.17
C ASP A 199 15.93 -1.24 6.29
N GLY A 200 15.11 -2.14 6.86
CA GLY A 200 14.15 -1.80 7.90
C GLY A 200 13.23 -2.94 8.29
#